data_26ef17808a49a58020216568c8be0a56
#
_entry.id   26ef17808a49a58020216568c8be0a56
#
_cell.length_a   1.000
_cell.length_b   1.000
_cell.length_c   1.000
_cell.angle_alpha   90.00
_cell.angle_beta   90.00
_cell.angle_gamma   90.00
#
_symmetry.space_group_name_H-M   'P 1'
#
loop_
_entity.id
_entity.type
_entity.pdbx_description
1 polymer ?
#
loop_
_entity_poly.entity_id
_entity_poly.type
_entity_poly.pdbx_seq_one_letter_code
_entity_poly.pdbx_strand_id
1 'polypeptide(L)'
;MRDLYERLAGEVGKVVVGQDDVLRGVVIGLAVGGHVLLEGPPGVAKTLLASAVARSLGLEFRRVQFTPDMLPSDLTGTSTLRAGELAFRSGPVFTNLLLADEINRTPPKTQAALLEAMQEGQVSADGASRPLPDPFVVVATQNPIEYEGTYPLPEAQLDRFLMKVAVGYPDAAGELRMLGLAREGLRPVSLEDVAVVASAADVRAARATVDAVTVSDEVAGYLVELVRRTRELPSVTLGASPRAAVHLLVASKAAAALAGRAFVTPDDVAALAGAVLGHRIVLRPEAELERYDAADAVRTALESVRVPR
;
A
#
# COMPACT_ATOMS: atom_id res chain seq x y z
N MET A 1 -2.34 -9.25 -16.65
CA MET A 1 -2.14 -8.18 -15.65
C MET A 1 -1.88 -6.83 -16.28
N ARG A 2 -1.04 -6.72 -17.29
CA ARG A 2 -0.75 -5.47 -18.00
C ARG A 2 -2.02 -4.78 -18.54
N ASP A 3 -2.86 -5.48 -19.28
CA ASP A 3 -4.13 -4.97 -19.79
C ASP A 3 -5.07 -4.45 -18.69
N LEU A 4 -5.15 -5.17 -17.56
CA LEU A 4 -5.91 -4.71 -16.40
C LEU A 4 -5.40 -3.35 -15.89
N TYR A 5 -4.08 -3.21 -15.75
CA TYR A 5 -3.46 -1.96 -15.31
C TYR A 5 -3.72 -0.81 -16.29
N GLU A 6 -3.57 -1.05 -17.60
CA GLU A 6 -3.79 -0.03 -18.63
C GLU A 6 -5.25 0.48 -18.61
N ARG A 7 -6.23 -0.43 -18.46
CA ARG A 7 -7.65 -0.05 -18.30
C ARG A 7 -7.89 0.76 -17.03
N LEU A 8 -7.33 0.33 -15.90
CA LEU A 8 -7.44 1.07 -14.63
C LEU A 8 -6.78 2.45 -14.72
N ALA A 9 -5.57 2.52 -15.28
CA ALA A 9 -4.85 3.79 -15.44
C ALA A 9 -5.63 4.77 -16.33
N GLY A 10 -6.28 4.29 -17.40
CA GLY A 10 -7.15 5.10 -18.25
C GLY A 10 -8.34 5.69 -17.48
N GLU A 11 -8.98 4.91 -16.62
CA GLU A 11 -10.12 5.38 -15.83
C GLU A 11 -9.71 6.30 -14.67
N VAL A 12 -8.71 5.90 -13.90
CA VAL A 12 -8.20 6.70 -12.78
C VAL A 12 -7.61 8.02 -13.28
N GLY A 13 -6.92 8.02 -14.42
CA GLY A 13 -6.33 9.21 -15.04
C GLY A 13 -7.34 10.28 -15.46
N LYS A 14 -8.64 9.97 -15.54
CA LYS A 14 -9.71 10.96 -15.77
C LYS A 14 -9.89 11.89 -14.58
N VAL A 15 -9.62 11.44 -13.38
CA VAL A 15 -9.90 12.16 -12.12
C VAL A 15 -8.66 12.45 -11.30
N VAL A 16 -7.57 11.69 -11.48
CA VAL A 16 -6.31 11.82 -10.74
C VAL A 16 -5.18 12.05 -11.72
N VAL A 17 -4.37 13.07 -11.48
CA VAL A 17 -3.25 13.46 -12.34
C VAL A 17 -1.94 13.37 -11.55
N GLY A 18 -0.88 12.80 -12.17
CA GLY A 18 0.49 12.82 -11.64
C GLY A 18 0.73 11.86 -10.48
N GLN A 19 -0.09 10.80 -10.34
CA GLN A 19 0.03 9.81 -9.27
C GLN A 19 0.21 8.38 -9.83
N ASP A 20 0.93 8.24 -10.95
CA ASP A 20 1.09 6.95 -11.64
C ASP A 20 1.83 5.92 -10.79
N ASP A 21 2.87 6.33 -10.05
CA ASP A 21 3.61 5.45 -9.14
C ASP A 21 2.75 4.97 -7.97
N VAL A 22 1.88 5.85 -7.45
CA VAL A 22 0.93 5.50 -6.39
C VAL A 22 -0.10 4.50 -6.90
N LEU A 23 -0.66 4.75 -8.09
CA LEU A 23 -1.58 3.82 -8.75
C LEU A 23 -0.92 2.46 -8.97
N ARG A 24 0.31 2.45 -9.48
CA ARG A 24 1.11 1.24 -9.68
C ARG A 24 1.30 0.46 -8.37
N GLY A 25 1.67 1.16 -7.29
CA GLY A 25 1.83 0.57 -5.95
C GLY A 25 0.54 -0.07 -5.42
N VAL A 26 -0.60 0.63 -5.56
CA VAL A 26 -1.92 0.11 -5.15
C VAL A 26 -2.32 -1.11 -5.98
N VAL A 27 -2.10 -1.10 -7.30
CA VAL A 27 -2.40 -2.23 -8.18
C VAL A 27 -1.50 -3.43 -7.87
N ILE A 28 -0.20 -3.22 -7.58
CA ILE A 28 0.69 -4.28 -7.09
C ILE A 28 0.13 -4.86 -5.78
N GLY A 29 -0.23 -4.00 -4.82
CA GLY A 29 -0.84 -4.44 -3.56
C GLY A 29 -2.07 -5.31 -3.76
N LEU A 30 -3.00 -4.89 -4.62
CA LEU A 30 -4.20 -5.67 -4.97
C LEU A 30 -3.86 -7.03 -5.60
N ALA A 31 -2.87 -7.04 -6.50
CA ALA A 31 -2.46 -8.24 -7.22
C ALA A 31 -1.76 -9.28 -6.35
N VAL A 32 -1.12 -8.89 -5.25
CA VAL A 32 -0.44 -9.81 -4.33
C VAL A 32 -1.16 -9.98 -2.99
N GLY A 33 -2.29 -9.29 -2.79
CA GLY A 33 -3.00 -9.28 -1.50
C GLY A 33 -2.22 -8.56 -0.39
N GLY A 34 -1.35 -7.62 -0.76
CA GLY A 34 -0.54 -6.83 0.16
C GLY A 34 -1.17 -5.46 0.44
N HIS A 35 -0.88 -4.90 1.60
CA HIS A 35 -1.38 -3.60 2.02
C HIS A 35 -0.35 -2.50 1.73
N VAL A 36 -0.82 -1.29 1.43
CA VAL A 36 0.02 -0.19 0.98
C VAL A 36 -0.08 0.98 1.96
N LEU A 37 1.07 1.54 2.34
CA LEU A 37 1.14 2.76 3.13
C LEU A 37 1.49 3.94 2.19
N LEU A 38 0.64 4.94 2.16
CA LEU A 38 0.86 6.18 1.41
C LEU A 38 1.33 7.28 2.35
N GLU A 39 2.50 7.82 2.09
CA GLU A 39 3.07 8.90 2.88
C GLU A 39 3.18 10.17 2.04
N GLY A 40 2.64 11.27 2.52
CA GLY A 40 2.72 12.55 1.81
C GLY A 40 1.81 13.62 2.40
N PRO A 41 1.94 14.86 1.92
CA PRO A 41 1.18 16.00 2.43
C PRO A 41 -0.32 15.83 2.21
N PRO A 42 -1.17 16.59 2.90
CA PRO A 42 -2.60 16.64 2.61
C PRO A 42 -2.86 17.26 1.23
N GLY A 43 -4.01 16.93 0.62
CA GLY A 43 -4.44 17.54 -0.63
C GLY A 43 -3.87 16.96 -1.93
N VAL A 44 -3.05 15.90 -1.86
CA VAL A 44 -2.45 15.25 -3.04
C VAL A 44 -3.30 14.09 -3.61
N ALA A 45 -4.60 14.16 -3.48
CA ALA A 45 -5.59 13.24 -4.05
C ALA A 45 -5.50 11.76 -3.61
N LYS A 46 -4.90 11.43 -2.45
CA LYS A 46 -4.80 10.05 -1.93
C LYS A 46 -6.16 9.36 -1.84
N THR A 47 -7.14 10.05 -1.25
CA THR A 47 -8.53 9.55 -1.10
C THR A 47 -9.20 9.35 -2.45
N LEU A 48 -9.05 10.33 -3.36
CA LEU A 48 -9.65 10.27 -4.69
C LEU A 48 -9.09 9.10 -5.51
N LEU A 49 -7.77 8.87 -5.44
CA LEU A 49 -7.11 7.75 -6.11
C LEU A 49 -7.64 6.39 -5.61
N ALA A 50 -7.66 6.18 -4.30
CA ALA A 50 -8.16 4.92 -3.74
C ALA A 50 -9.64 4.67 -4.11
N SER A 51 -10.47 5.71 -4.06
CA SER A 51 -11.89 5.62 -4.44
C SER A 51 -12.06 5.34 -5.94
N ALA A 52 -11.25 5.97 -6.80
CA ALA A 52 -11.28 5.75 -8.25
C ALA A 52 -10.85 4.33 -8.62
N VAL A 53 -9.80 3.80 -7.98
CA VAL A 53 -9.36 2.40 -8.16
C VAL A 53 -10.47 1.43 -7.76
N ALA A 54 -11.07 1.60 -6.58
CA ALA A 54 -12.14 0.72 -6.11
C ALA A 54 -13.34 0.75 -7.06
N ARG A 55 -13.74 1.95 -7.51
CA ARG A 55 -14.83 2.12 -8.46
C ARG A 55 -14.54 1.47 -9.81
N SER A 56 -13.34 1.67 -10.35
CA SER A 56 -12.93 1.06 -11.64
C SER A 56 -12.95 -0.47 -11.59
N LEU A 57 -12.76 -1.06 -10.39
CA LEU A 57 -12.79 -2.49 -10.15
C LEU A 57 -14.16 -3.02 -9.69
N GLY A 58 -15.17 -2.16 -9.53
CA GLY A 58 -16.45 -2.55 -8.97
C GLY A 58 -16.34 -3.16 -7.56
N LEU A 59 -15.33 -2.77 -6.79
CA LEU A 59 -15.08 -3.25 -5.44
C LEU A 59 -15.82 -2.41 -4.40
N GLU A 60 -16.24 -3.05 -3.31
CA GLU A 60 -16.74 -2.32 -2.16
C GLU A 60 -15.60 -1.50 -1.54
N PHE A 61 -15.84 -0.19 -1.38
CA PHE A 61 -14.89 0.76 -0.84
C PHE A 61 -15.41 1.40 0.44
N ARG A 62 -14.55 1.48 1.45
CA ARG A 62 -14.83 2.27 2.65
C ARG A 62 -13.66 3.14 3.00
N ARG A 63 -13.94 4.37 3.41
CA ARG A 63 -12.98 5.29 3.99
C ARG A 63 -13.25 5.41 5.48
N VAL A 64 -12.20 5.30 6.27
CA VAL A 64 -12.21 5.56 7.70
C VAL A 64 -11.16 6.62 8.00
N GLN A 65 -11.61 7.76 8.53
CA GLN A 65 -10.73 8.79 9.06
C GLN A 65 -10.37 8.40 10.49
N PHE A 66 -9.10 8.20 10.76
CA PHE A 66 -8.62 7.83 12.08
C PHE A 66 -8.55 9.05 12.99
N THR A 67 -9.04 8.92 14.23
CA THR A 67 -9.09 9.98 15.23
C THR A 67 -8.59 9.48 16.58
N PRO A 68 -8.17 10.38 17.49
CA PRO A 68 -7.62 10.00 18.80
C PRO A 68 -8.61 9.26 19.72
N ASP A 69 -9.91 9.44 19.52
CA ASP A 69 -10.99 8.86 20.32
C ASP A 69 -11.55 7.55 19.72
N MET A 70 -11.06 7.11 18.55
CA MET A 70 -11.54 5.92 17.87
C MET A 70 -11.20 4.64 18.64
N LEU A 71 -12.19 3.77 18.78
CA LEU A 71 -12.08 2.46 19.42
C LEU A 71 -11.87 1.34 18.39
N PRO A 72 -11.25 0.21 18.76
CA PRO A 72 -11.15 -0.98 17.90
C PRO A 72 -12.48 -1.45 17.32
N SER A 73 -13.55 -1.40 18.13
CA SER A 73 -14.91 -1.79 17.72
C SER A 73 -15.50 -0.90 16.61
N ASP A 74 -15.03 0.34 16.48
CA ASP A 74 -15.47 1.24 15.40
C ASP A 74 -14.96 0.77 14.04
N LEU A 75 -13.84 0.00 14.03
CA LEU A 75 -13.29 -0.62 12.84
C LEU A 75 -13.83 -2.03 12.60
N THR A 76 -13.80 -2.86 13.64
CA THR A 76 -14.10 -4.30 13.52
C THR A 76 -15.59 -4.61 13.63
N GLY A 77 -16.35 -3.70 14.20
CA GLY A 77 -17.76 -3.95 14.52
C GLY A 77 -17.95 -4.46 15.94
N THR A 78 -19.20 -4.59 16.32
CA THR A 78 -19.61 -4.98 17.68
C THR A 78 -20.94 -5.71 17.66
N SER A 79 -21.17 -6.57 18.65
CA SER A 79 -22.49 -7.18 18.86
C SER A 79 -23.41 -6.22 19.60
N THR A 80 -24.60 -6.06 19.08
CA THR A 80 -25.66 -5.23 19.65
C THR A 80 -26.89 -6.07 19.96
N LEU A 81 -27.59 -5.77 21.06
CA LEU A 81 -28.85 -6.42 21.37
C LEU A 81 -29.95 -5.86 20.46
N ARG A 82 -30.54 -6.71 19.61
CA ARG A 82 -31.62 -6.36 18.72
C ARG A 82 -32.79 -7.31 18.95
N ALA A 83 -33.96 -6.79 19.33
CA ALA A 83 -35.13 -7.58 19.61
C ALA A 83 -34.93 -8.76 20.61
N GLY A 84 -33.99 -8.61 21.57
CA GLY A 84 -33.68 -9.65 22.57
C GLY A 84 -32.56 -10.63 22.12
N GLU A 85 -32.06 -10.53 20.91
CA GLU A 85 -30.97 -11.35 20.39
C GLU A 85 -29.69 -10.54 20.15
N LEU A 86 -28.54 -11.16 20.40
CA LEU A 86 -27.24 -10.56 20.08
C LEU A 86 -26.99 -10.69 18.57
N ALA A 87 -26.95 -9.55 17.88
CA ALA A 87 -26.63 -9.47 16.46
C ALA A 87 -25.30 -8.74 16.25
N PHE A 88 -24.38 -9.35 15.52
CA PHE A 88 -23.14 -8.70 15.14
C PHE A 88 -23.40 -7.64 14.05
N ARG A 89 -22.94 -6.43 14.30
CA ARG A 89 -22.90 -5.35 13.32
C ARG A 89 -21.48 -5.20 12.80
N SER A 90 -21.25 -5.53 11.54
CA SER A 90 -19.95 -5.41 10.88
C SER A 90 -19.46 -3.97 10.87
N GLY A 91 -18.19 -3.80 11.19
CA GLY A 91 -17.50 -2.52 11.08
C GLY A 91 -17.03 -2.23 9.64
N PRO A 92 -16.41 -1.08 9.40
CA PRO A 92 -15.96 -0.67 8.08
C PRO A 92 -14.83 -1.54 7.50
N VAL A 93 -14.15 -2.34 8.31
CA VAL A 93 -13.11 -3.28 7.83
C VAL A 93 -13.68 -4.37 6.92
N PHE A 94 -14.97 -4.68 7.02
CA PHE A 94 -15.65 -5.61 6.13
C PHE A 94 -15.94 -4.95 4.77
N THR A 95 -14.92 -4.80 3.96
CA THR A 95 -14.92 -4.19 2.63
C THR A 95 -13.79 -4.78 1.79
N ASN A 96 -13.81 -4.57 0.47
CA ASN A 96 -12.70 -5.03 -0.40
C ASN A 96 -11.48 -4.10 -0.36
N LEU A 97 -11.73 -2.78 -0.41
CA LEU A 97 -10.69 -1.77 -0.34
C LEU A 97 -11.02 -0.80 0.80
N LEU A 98 -10.19 -0.84 1.83
CA LEU A 98 -10.28 0.08 2.97
C LEU A 98 -9.24 1.18 2.82
N LEU A 99 -9.66 2.43 2.79
CA LEU A 99 -8.79 3.57 3.00
C LEU A 99 -8.77 3.91 4.49
N ALA A 100 -7.65 3.62 5.15
CA ALA A 100 -7.37 3.99 6.53
C ALA A 100 -6.64 5.35 6.53
N ASP A 101 -7.41 6.43 6.60
CA ASP A 101 -6.89 7.79 6.43
C ASP A 101 -6.33 8.31 7.76
N GLU A 102 -5.06 8.77 7.75
CA GLU A 102 -4.31 9.27 8.91
C GLU A 102 -4.20 8.23 10.05
N ILE A 103 -3.75 7.02 9.72
CA ILE A 103 -3.65 5.90 10.68
C ILE A 103 -2.83 6.23 11.93
N ASN A 104 -1.89 7.17 11.83
CA ASN A 104 -1.05 7.63 12.94
C ASN A 104 -1.78 8.57 13.91
N ARG A 105 -3.04 8.95 13.67
CA ARG A 105 -3.84 9.78 14.60
C ARG A 105 -4.61 8.97 15.65
N THR A 106 -4.67 7.65 15.53
CA THR A 106 -5.43 6.82 16.47
C THR A 106 -4.52 6.10 17.47
N PRO A 107 -5.01 5.79 18.69
CA PRO A 107 -4.21 5.08 19.68
C PRO A 107 -3.71 3.72 19.20
N PRO A 108 -2.57 3.22 19.73
CA PRO A 108 -1.95 1.96 19.32
C PRO A 108 -2.87 0.75 19.38
N LYS A 109 -3.87 0.75 20.28
CA LYS A 109 -4.83 -0.35 20.43
C LYS A 109 -5.75 -0.48 19.20
N THR A 110 -6.17 0.63 18.63
CA THR A 110 -7.01 0.67 17.42
C THR A 110 -6.17 0.39 16.17
N GLN A 111 -4.93 0.90 16.11
CA GLN A 111 -3.98 0.52 15.06
C GLN A 111 -3.76 -1.01 15.04
N ALA A 112 -3.53 -1.62 16.21
CA ALA A 112 -3.31 -3.06 16.34
C ALA A 112 -4.49 -3.89 15.81
N ALA A 113 -5.72 -3.47 16.05
CA ALA A 113 -6.92 -4.15 15.54
C ALA A 113 -6.99 -4.15 14.01
N LEU A 114 -6.65 -3.03 13.36
CA LEU A 114 -6.56 -2.99 11.89
C LEU A 114 -5.44 -3.91 11.37
N LEU A 115 -4.27 -3.86 12.00
CA LEU A 115 -3.11 -4.63 11.58
C LEU A 115 -3.28 -6.15 11.81
N GLU A 116 -4.08 -6.54 12.80
CA GLU A 116 -4.51 -7.93 12.98
C GLU A 116 -5.42 -8.36 11.83
N ALA A 117 -6.45 -7.57 11.51
CA ALA A 117 -7.34 -7.83 10.39
C ALA A 117 -6.60 -7.92 9.05
N MET A 118 -5.58 -7.08 8.83
CA MET A 118 -4.70 -7.12 7.66
C MET A 118 -3.91 -8.44 7.58
N GLN A 119 -3.40 -8.92 8.69
CA GLN A 119 -2.55 -10.11 8.72
C GLN A 119 -3.35 -11.39 8.61
N GLU A 120 -4.48 -11.47 9.34
CA GLU A 120 -5.27 -12.68 9.46
C GLU A 120 -6.35 -12.83 8.37
N GLY A 121 -6.66 -11.75 7.64
CA GLY A 121 -7.77 -11.73 6.67
C GLY A 121 -9.15 -11.97 7.31
N GLN A 122 -9.25 -11.76 8.62
CA GLN A 122 -10.44 -11.99 9.42
C GLN A 122 -10.49 -11.09 10.64
N VAL A 123 -11.64 -10.98 11.25
CA VAL A 123 -11.86 -10.29 12.52
C VAL A 123 -12.34 -11.27 13.57
N SER A 124 -11.69 -11.28 14.73
CA SER A 124 -12.13 -12.03 15.89
C SER A 124 -12.98 -11.13 16.79
N ALA A 125 -14.26 -11.40 16.88
CA ALA A 125 -15.19 -10.64 17.73
C ALA A 125 -16.19 -11.59 18.43
N ASP A 126 -16.40 -11.38 19.72
CA ASP A 126 -17.34 -12.16 20.54
C ASP A 126 -17.10 -13.69 20.48
N GLY A 127 -15.84 -14.10 20.43
CA GLY A 127 -15.47 -15.53 20.36
C GLY A 127 -15.66 -16.18 18.99
N ALA A 128 -16.11 -15.43 17.97
CA ALA A 128 -16.27 -15.92 16.61
C ALA A 128 -15.29 -15.24 15.66
N SER A 129 -14.68 -16.03 14.77
CA SER A 129 -13.87 -15.54 13.67
C SER A 129 -14.73 -15.27 12.44
N ARG A 130 -14.57 -14.09 11.85
CA ARG A 130 -15.36 -13.61 10.69
C ARG A 130 -14.41 -13.25 9.55
N PRO A 131 -14.44 -14.00 8.45
CA PRO A 131 -13.55 -13.71 7.31
C PRO A 131 -13.89 -12.36 6.66
N LEU A 132 -12.87 -11.69 6.17
CA LEU A 132 -13.01 -10.49 5.36
C LEU A 132 -13.28 -10.84 3.90
N PRO A 133 -13.86 -9.92 3.11
CA PRO A 133 -14.06 -10.14 1.67
C PRO A 133 -12.75 -10.41 0.92
N ASP A 134 -12.79 -11.19 -0.17
CA ASP A 134 -11.66 -11.38 -1.07
C ASP A 134 -11.94 -10.74 -2.45
N PRO A 135 -11.10 -9.81 -2.91
CA PRO A 135 -9.88 -9.27 -2.28
C PRO A 135 -10.16 -8.38 -1.06
N PHE A 136 -9.24 -8.38 -0.08
CA PHE A 136 -9.18 -7.40 0.99
C PHE A 136 -7.83 -6.71 0.96
N VAL A 137 -7.82 -5.39 0.76
CA VAL A 137 -6.61 -4.57 0.76
C VAL A 137 -6.85 -3.28 1.55
N VAL A 138 -5.89 -2.95 2.39
CA VAL A 138 -5.84 -1.67 3.10
C VAL A 138 -4.85 -0.75 2.40
N VAL A 139 -5.32 0.44 2.05
CA VAL A 139 -4.49 1.58 1.71
C VAL A 139 -4.52 2.51 2.91
N ALA A 140 -3.43 2.54 3.67
CA ALA A 140 -3.31 3.44 4.80
C ALA A 140 -2.63 4.74 4.37
N THR A 141 -3.00 5.87 4.98
CA THR A 141 -2.28 7.13 4.77
C THR A 141 -1.64 7.60 6.07
N GLN A 142 -0.50 8.26 5.94
CA GLN A 142 0.09 9.01 7.03
C GLN A 142 0.63 10.34 6.52
N ASN A 143 0.55 11.37 7.38
CA ASN A 143 1.12 12.67 7.09
C ASN A 143 2.41 12.83 7.90
N PRO A 144 3.59 12.92 7.26
CA PRO A 144 4.86 13.01 7.97
C PRO A 144 5.09 14.37 8.65
N ILE A 145 4.31 15.39 8.30
CA ILE A 145 4.52 16.77 8.81
C ILE A 145 3.75 17.03 10.11
N GLU A 146 2.73 16.24 10.40
CA GLU A 146 1.91 16.39 11.60
C GLU A 146 2.48 15.58 12.76
N TYR A 147 3.13 16.25 13.71
CA TYR A 147 3.68 15.62 14.91
C TYR A 147 2.73 15.70 16.11
N GLU A 148 1.90 16.74 16.18
CA GLU A 148 1.01 16.98 17.32
C GLU A 148 -0.22 16.06 17.28
N GLY A 149 -0.47 15.35 18.37
CA GLY A 149 -1.61 14.41 18.45
C GLY A 149 -1.46 13.14 17.63
N THR A 150 -0.22 12.75 17.25
CA THR A 150 0.03 11.52 16.48
C THR A 150 0.67 10.42 17.33
N TYR A 151 0.40 9.18 16.95
CA TYR A 151 0.99 7.96 17.50
C TYR A 151 1.72 7.25 16.36
N PRO A 152 3.06 7.39 16.27
CA PRO A 152 3.82 6.74 15.20
C PRO A 152 3.61 5.22 15.24
N LEU A 153 3.54 4.62 14.05
CA LEU A 153 3.50 3.17 13.93
C LEU A 153 4.86 2.58 14.30
N PRO A 154 4.92 1.64 15.26
CA PRO A 154 6.15 0.91 15.55
C PRO A 154 6.65 0.13 14.34
N GLU A 155 7.96 -0.15 14.27
CA GLU A 155 8.62 -0.83 13.16
C GLU A 155 7.98 -2.20 12.87
N ALA A 156 7.62 -2.96 13.92
CA ALA A 156 6.95 -4.26 13.79
C ALA A 156 5.55 -4.16 13.15
N GLN A 157 4.93 -2.99 13.22
CA GLN A 157 3.64 -2.71 12.59
C GLN A 157 3.85 -2.24 11.14
N LEU A 158 4.85 -1.40 10.89
CA LEU A 158 5.23 -0.97 9.54
C LEU A 158 5.64 -2.16 8.67
N ASP A 159 6.31 -3.18 9.23
CA ASP A 159 6.72 -4.40 8.52
C ASP A 159 5.55 -5.22 7.94
N ARG A 160 4.31 -4.96 8.38
CA ARG A 160 3.10 -5.62 7.85
C ARG A 160 2.63 -5.04 6.52
N PHE A 161 2.97 -3.80 6.20
CA PHE A 161 2.68 -3.23 4.90
C PHE A 161 3.60 -3.83 3.84
N LEU A 162 3.06 -4.12 2.66
CA LEU A 162 3.84 -4.60 1.52
C LEU A 162 4.89 -3.57 1.11
N MET A 163 4.45 -2.33 0.95
CA MET A 163 5.29 -1.21 0.54
C MET A 163 4.79 0.12 1.12
N LYS A 164 5.70 1.07 1.22
CA LYS A 164 5.43 2.48 1.47
C LYS A 164 5.70 3.26 0.19
N VAL A 165 4.70 4.02 -0.27
CA VAL A 165 4.79 4.85 -1.47
C VAL A 165 4.70 6.31 -1.07
N ALA A 166 5.69 7.10 -1.48
CA ALA A 166 5.67 8.54 -1.30
C ALA A 166 4.69 9.18 -2.29
N VAL A 167 3.83 10.04 -1.77
CA VAL A 167 2.84 10.78 -2.57
C VAL A 167 3.26 12.24 -2.60
N GLY A 168 3.83 12.68 -3.70
CA GLY A 168 4.27 14.05 -3.90
C GLY A 168 3.21 14.95 -4.57
N TYR A 169 3.57 16.22 -4.72
CA TYR A 169 2.82 17.11 -5.60
C TYR A 169 3.06 16.72 -7.06
N PRO A 170 2.06 16.89 -7.95
CA PRO A 170 2.27 16.75 -9.38
C PRO A 170 3.37 17.70 -9.89
N ASP A 171 3.98 17.34 -10.99
CA ASP A 171 4.85 18.27 -11.70
C ASP A 171 4.07 19.43 -12.36
N ALA A 172 4.74 20.43 -12.87
CA ALA A 172 4.12 21.60 -13.48
C ALA A 172 3.16 21.23 -14.64
N ALA A 173 3.49 20.18 -15.41
CA ALA A 173 2.63 19.68 -16.48
C ALA A 173 1.36 19.02 -15.93
N GLY A 174 1.49 18.28 -14.82
CA GLY A 174 0.37 17.71 -14.09
C GLY A 174 -0.55 18.77 -13.50
N GLU A 175 0.00 19.80 -12.86
CA GLU A 175 -0.79 20.92 -12.33
C GLU A 175 -1.56 21.67 -13.45
N LEU A 176 -0.91 21.88 -14.61
CA LEU A 176 -1.58 22.45 -15.77
C LEU A 176 -2.73 21.56 -16.27
N ARG A 177 -2.55 20.23 -16.30
CA ARG A 177 -3.65 19.30 -16.63
C ARG A 177 -4.78 19.36 -15.63
N MET A 178 -4.49 19.44 -14.32
CA MET A 178 -5.52 19.62 -13.28
C MET A 178 -6.34 20.90 -13.48
N LEU A 179 -5.67 22.01 -13.81
CA LEU A 179 -6.34 23.28 -14.16
C LEU A 179 -7.16 23.13 -15.43
N GLY A 180 -6.68 22.37 -16.43
CA GLY A 180 -7.42 22.03 -17.65
C GLY A 180 -8.75 21.35 -17.33
N LEU A 181 -8.73 20.31 -16.54
CA LEU A 181 -9.92 19.57 -16.09
C LEU A 181 -10.95 20.47 -15.39
N ALA A 182 -10.49 21.47 -14.63
CA ALA A 182 -11.37 22.44 -13.97
C ALA A 182 -11.93 23.52 -14.93
N ARG A 183 -11.28 23.74 -16.08
CA ARG A 183 -11.69 24.77 -17.07
C ARG A 183 -12.68 24.27 -18.12
N GLU A 184 -12.73 22.97 -18.37
CA GLU A 184 -13.55 22.35 -19.44
C GLU A 184 -15.05 22.25 -19.10
N GLY A 185 -15.47 22.73 -17.93
CA GLY A 185 -16.89 22.78 -17.55
C GLY A 185 -17.14 23.36 -16.16
N LEU A 186 -18.37 23.76 -15.92
CA LEU A 186 -18.84 24.23 -14.61
C LEU A 186 -18.98 23.07 -13.58
N ARG A 187 -18.95 21.82 -14.05
CA ARG A 187 -19.03 20.62 -13.21
C ARG A 187 -17.61 20.14 -12.87
N PRO A 188 -17.25 20.07 -11.59
CA PRO A 188 -15.99 19.46 -11.19
C PRO A 188 -15.92 18.01 -11.66
N VAL A 189 -14.74 17.55 -12.09
CA VAL A 189 -14.49 16.14 -12.34
C VAL A 189 -14.80 15.34 -11.08
N SER A 190 -15.59 14.30 -11.20
CA SER A 190 -16.08 13.53 -10.08
C SER A 190 -15.84 12.03 -10.27
N LEU A 191 -15.94 11.26 -9.19
CA LEU A 191 -15.90 9.80 -9.26
C LEU A 191 -16.96 9.19 -10.18
N GLU A 192 -18.04 9.93 -10.51
CA GLU A 192 -19.07 9.47 -11.43
C GLU A 192 -18.54 9.31 -12.87
N ASP A 193 -17.47 10.02 -13.21
CA ASP A 193 -16.82 9.97 -14.53
C ASP A 193 -15.94 8.70 -14.69
N VAL A 194 -15.67 7.99 -13.60
CA VAL A 194 -14.91 6.74 -13.59
C VAL A 194 -15.83 5.56 -13.86
N ALA A 195 -15.59 4.86 -14.95
CA ALA A 195 -16.35 3.66 -15.29
C ALA A 195 -15.81 2.40 -14.57
N VAL A 196 -16.69 1.42 -14.34
CA VAL A 196 -16.27 0.07 -13.92
C VAL A 196 -15.73 -0.66 -15.14
N VAL A 197 -14.43 -1.01 -15.11
CA VAL A 197 -13.73 -1.66 -16.22
C VAL A 197 -13.21 -3.05 -15.87
N ALA A 198 -13.29 -3.43 -14.60
CA ALA A 198 -12.88 -4.75 -14.12
C ALA A 198 -13.66 -5.12 -12.84
N SER A 199 -13.41 -6.30 -12.30
CA SER A 199 -14.13 -6.88 -11.17
C SER A 199 -13.18 -7.55 -10.17
N ALA A 200 -13.71 -8.00 -9.03
CA ALA A 200 -12.98 -8.85 -8.09
C ALA A 200 -12.44 -10.13 -8.74
N ALA A 201 -13.13 -10.68 -9.73
CA ALA A 201 -12.67 -11.85 -10.48
C ALA A 201 -11.40 -11.53 -11.30
N ASP A 202 -11.32 -10.34 -11.90
CA ASP A 202 -10.14 -9.91 -12.65
C ASP A 202 -8.93 -9.71 -11.72
N VAL A 203 -9.15 -9.22 -10.49
CA VAL A 203 -8.09 -9.12 -9.47
C VAL A 203 -7.58 -10.51 -9.08
N ARG A 204 -8.46 -11.51 -8.88
CA ARG A 204 -8.06 -12.89 -8.60
C ARG A 204 -7.31 -13.52 -9.79
N ALA A 205 -7.74 -13.26 -11.02
CA ALA A 205 -7.03 -13.69 -12.22
C ALA A 205 -5.64 -13.05 -12.33
N ALA A 206 -5.51 -11.78 -11.97
CA ALA A 206 -4.22 -11.08 -11.88
C ALA A 206 -3.30 -11.73 -10.84
N ARG A 207 -3.80 -12.14 -9.66
CA ARG A 207 -3.04 -12.90 -8.66
C ARG A 207 -2.49 -14.21 -9.24
N ALA A 208 -3.34 -14.99 -9.90
CA ALA A 208 -2.90 -16.23 -10.54
C ALA A 208 -1.82 -15.99 -11.62
N THR A 209 -1.90 -14.86 -12.33
CA THR A 209 -0.86 -14.45 -13.29
C THR A 209 0.46 -14.13 -12.58
N VAL A 210 0.41 -13.43 -11.44
CA VAL A 210 1.60 -13.10 -10.63
C VAL A 210 2.21 -14.38 -10.03
N ASP A 211 1.38 -15.30 -9.53
CA ASP A 211 1.85 -16.59 -9.00
C ASP A 211 2.62 -17.42 -10.03
N ALA A 212 2.22 -17.35 -11.29
CA ALA A 212 2.87 -18.05 -12.39
C ALA A 212 4.20 -17.41 -12.85
N VAL A 213 4.53 -16.19 -12.43
CA VAL A 213 5.81 -15.55 -12.76
C VAL A 213 6.96 -16.30 -12.10
N THR A 214 7.96 -16.67 -12.88
CA THR A 214 9.14 -17.41 -12.41
C THR A 214 10.22 -16.50 -11.86
N VAL A 215 11.03 -17.03 -10.94
CA VAL A 215 12.20 -16.36 -10.38
C VAL A 215 13.36 -17.34 -10.44
N SER A 216 14.47 -16.96 -11.06
CA SER A 216 15.66 -17.81 -11.06
C SER A 216 16.35 -17.80 -9.70
N ASP A 217 17.16 -18.84 -9.43
CA ASP A 217 17.92 -18.93 -8.18
C ASP A 217 18.91 -17.77 -8.02
N GLU A 218 19.47 -17.27 -9.14
CA GLU A 218 20.38 -16.13 -9.14
C GLU A 218 19.67 -14.83 -8.71
N VAL A 219 18.44 -14.59 -9.23
CA VAL A 219 17.65 -13.41 -8.83
C VAL A 219 17.17 -13.54 -7.40
N ALA A 220 16.77 -14.75 -6.97
CA ALA A 220 16.40 -15.02 -5.58
C ALA A 220 17.59 -14.80 -4.63
N GLY A 221 18.78 -15.26 -5.03
CA GLY A 221 20.04 -15.03 -4.30
C GLY A 221 20.37 -13.54 -4.18
N TYR A 222 20.28 -12.79 -5.28
CA TYR A 222 20.47 -11.34 -5.31
C TYR A 222 19.52 -10.61 -4.35
N LEU A 223 18.25 -10.98 -4.35
CA LEU A 223 17.24 -10.40 -3.46
C LEU A 223 17.59 -10.65 -1.97
N VAL A 224 17.97 -11.88 -1.65
CA VAL A 224 18.38 -12.23 -0.27
C VAL A 224 19.62 -11.46 0.15
N GLU A 225 20.63 -11.37 -0.72
CA GLU A 225 21.86 -10.64 -0.46
C GLU A 225 21.58 -9.15 -0.23
N LEU A 226 20.71 -8.54 -1.06
CA LEU A 226 20.29 -7.16 -0.91
C LEU A 226 19.63 -6.91 0.46
N VAL A 227 18.69 -7.75 0.86
CA VAL A 227 18.01 -7.62 2.16
C VAL A 227 18.98 -7.82 3.32
N ARG A 228 19.90 -8.79 3.24
CA ARG A 228 20.95 -9.00 4.25
C ARG A 228 21.89 -7.81 4.34
N ARG A 229 22.25 -7.23 3.20
CA ARG A 229 23.14 -6.07 3.15
C ARG A 229 22.59 -4.87 3.92
N THR A 230 21.28 -4.65 3.94
CA THR A 230 20.68 -3.57 4.75
C THR A 230 20.99 -3.71 6.25
N ARG A 231 21.23 -4.93 6.76
CA ARG A 231 21.54 -5.21 8.18
C ARG A 231 23.02 -5.01 8.52
N GLU A 232 23.88 -4.95 7.51
CA GLU A 232 25.33 -4.85 7.64
C GLU A 232 25.85 -3.43 7.43
N LEU A 233 24.98 -2.50 7.01
CA LEU A 233 25.37 -1.10 6.79
C LEU A 233 25.72 -0.42 8.12
N PRO A 234 26.88 0.27 8.20
CA PRO A 234 27.30 0.97 9.43
C PRO A 234 26.31 2.03 9.89
N SER A 235 25.54 2.65 8.97
CA SER A 235 24.53 3.68 9.21
C SER A 235 23.21 3.13 9.75
N VAL A 236 23.02 1.80 9.81
CA VAL A 236 21.75 1.16 10.13
C VAL A 236 21.80 0.54 11.53
N THR A 237 20.75 0.79 12.33
CA THR A 237 20.52 0.13 13.63
C THR A 237 19.68 -1.13 13.45
N LEU A 238 18.62 -1.06 12.62
CA LEU A 238 17.74 -2.19 12.29
C LEU A 238 17.56 -2.23 10.77
N GLY A 239 18.02 -3.30 10.13
CA GLY A 239 17.81 -3.55 8.70
C GLY A 239 16.54 -4.35 8.43
N ALA A 240 16.24 -4.54 7.15
CA ALA A 240 15.02 -5.20 6.69
C ALA A 240 14.87 -6.64 7.18
N SER A 241 13.63 -7.05 7.52
CA SER A 241 13.29 -8.37 8.06
C SER A 241 13.30 -9.46 6.97
N PRO A 242 13.25 -10.76 7.33
CA PRO A 242 12.98 -11.83 6.35
C PRO A 242 11.64 -11.69 5.65
N ARG A 243 10.61 -11.12 6.31
CA ARG A 243 9.31 -10.79 5.69
C ARG A 243 9.49 -9.78 4.56
N ALA A 244 10.38 -8.80 4.72
CA ALA A 244 10.70 -7.84 3.68
C ALA A 244 11.24 -8.52 2.41
N ALA A 245 12.03 -9.60 2.53
CA ALA A 245 12.49 -10.37 1.37
C ALA A 245 11.32 -11.02 0.62
N VAL A 246 10.37 -11.61 1.36
CA VAL A 246 9.15 -12.19 0.75
C VAL A 246 8.31 -11.10 0.09
N HIS A 247 8.13 -9.95 0.74
CA HIS A 247 7.38 -8.83 0.17
C HIS A 247 8.05 -8.27 -1.09
N LEU A 248 9.37 -8.14 -1.09
CA LEU A 248 10.12 -7.69 -2.28
C LEU A 248 9.99 -8.69 -3.43
N LEU A 249 10.06 -9.99 -3.14
CA LEU A 249 9.88 -11.05 -4.13
C LEU A 249 8.50 -10.97 -4.79
N VAL A 250 7.41 -10.97 -4.00
CA VAL A 250 6.06 -10.97 -4.57
C VAL A 250 5.73 -9.66 -5.29
N ALA A 251 6.24 -8.53 -4.79
CA ALA A 251 6.10 -7.24 -5.46
C ALA A 251 6.86 -7.22 -6.80
N SER A 252 8.07 -7.81 -6.86
CA SER A 252 8.85 -7.93 -8.11
C SER A 252 8.17 -8.83 -9.13
N LYS A 253 7.55 -9.94 -8.70
CA LYS A 253 6.72 -10.78 -9.57
C LYS A 253 5.54 -9.99 -10.16
N ALA A 254 4.87 -9.19 -9.34
CA ALA A 254 3.78 -8.34 -9.82
C ALA A 254 4.28 -7.27 -10.80
N ALA A 255 5.44 -6.66 -10.56
CA ALA A 255 6.05 -5.69 -11.48
C ALA A 255 6.40 -6.33 -12.84
N ALA A 256 6.98 -7.53 -12.83
CA ALA A 256 7.26 -8.28 -14.05
C ALA A 256 5.97 -8.60 -14.83
N ALA A 257 4.90 -9.04 -14.16
CA ALA A 257 3.59 -9.30 -14.76
C ALA A 257 2.95 -8.01 -15.33
N LEU A 258 3.10 -6.86 -14.66
CA LEU A 258 2.67 -5.55 -15.18
C LEU A 258 3.44 -5.16 -16.44
N ALA A 259 4.72 -5.49 -16.52
CA ALA A 259 5.54 -5.30 -17.72
C ALA A 259 5.27 -6.33 -18.82
N GLY A 260 4.36 -7.32 -18.59
CA GLY A 260 4.03 -8.38 -19.55
C GLY A 260 5.07 -9.50 -19.62
N ARG A 261 5.95 -9.62 -18.62
CA ARG A 261 6.97 -10.68 -18.55
C ARG A 261 6.53 -11.83 -17.64
N ALA A 262 6.96 -13.03 -17.96
CA ALA A 262 6.70 -14.25 -17.20
C ALA A 262 7.84 -14.58 -16.21
N PHE A 263 8.84 -13.70 -16.07
CA PHE A 263 9.98 -13.88 -15.17
C PHE A 263 10.42 -12.55 -14.57
N VAL A 264 10.99 -12.61 -13.38
CA VAL A 264 11.55 -11.47 -12.65
C VAL A 264 12.98 -11.19 -13.11
N THR A 265 13.33 -9.92 -13.25
CA THR A 265 14.70 -9.45 -13.50
C THR A 265 15.28 -8.76 -12.27
N PRO A 266 16.61 -8.62 -12.15
CA PRO A 266 17.22 -7.81 -11.10
C PRO A 266 16.72 -6.36 -11.08
N ASP A 267 16.39 -5.79 -12.24
CA ASP A 267 15.85 -4.43 -12.35
C ASP A 267 14.47 -4.29 -11.68
N ASP A 268 13.64 -5.33 -11.71
CA ASP A 268 12.35 -5.32 -10.99
C ASP A 268 12.56 -5.25 -9.48
N VAL A 269 13.55 -5.99 -8.99
CA VAL A 269 13.94 -5.99 -7.57
C VAL A 269 14.47 -4.61 -7.18
N ALA A 270 15.39 -4.07 -7.96
CA ALA A 270 16.00 -2.75 -7.70
C ALA A 270 14.97 -1.62 -7.71
N ALA A 271 14.06 -1.61 -8.69
CA ALA A 271 13.03 -0.58 -8.83
C ALA A 271 12.05 -0.53 -7.64
N LEU A 272 11.81 -1.65 -6.98
CA LEU A 272 10.88 -1.74 -5.84
C LEU A 272 11.57 -1.71 -4.47
N ALA A 273 12.90 -1.84 -4.44
CA ALA A 273 13.66 -1.92 -3.19
C ALA A 273 13.38 -0.74 -2.26
N GLY A 274 13.35 0.50 -2.78
CA GLY A 274 13.05 1.70 -2.01
C GLY A 274 11.68 1.65 -1.33
N ALA A 275 10.65 1.34 -2.09
CA ALA A 275 9.26 1.29 -1.60
C ALA A 275 9.04 0.14 -0.61
N VAL A 276 9.69 -1.02 -0.82
CA VAL A 276 9.50 -2.21 0.02
C VAL A 276 10.42 -2.21 1.24
N LEU A 277 11.67 -1.78 1.12
CA LEU A 277 12.64 -1.88 2.21
C LEU A 277 12.75 -0.61 3.06
N GLY A 278 12.57 0.58 2.45
CA GLY A 278 12.86 1.86 3.11
C GLY A 278 12.12 2.07 4.43
N HIS A 279 10.84 1.70 4.52
CA HIS A 279 10.05 1.86 5.75
C HIS A 279 10.34 0.82 6.84
N ARG A 280 11.30 -0.08 6.61
CA ARG A 280 11.74 -1.16 7.50
C ARG A 280 13.14 -0.95 8.05
N ILE A 281 13.81 0.12 7.60
CA ILE A 281 15.17 0.45 7.98
C ILE A 281 15.12 1.54 9.04
N VAL A 282 15.77 1.28 10.17
CA VAL A 282 15.99 2.27 11.23
C VAL A 282 17.46 2.67 11.21
N LEU A 283 17.70 3.94 11.02
CA LEU A 283 19.05 4.49 10.96
C LEU A 283 19.64 4.68 12.37
N ARG A 284 20.93 4.88 12.43
CA ARG A 284 21.59 5.37 13.62
C ARG A 284 21.41 6.87 13.74
N PRO A 285 21.32 7.42 14.95
CA PRO A 285 21.12 8.86 15.13
C PRO A 285 22.21 9.71 14.47
N GLU A 286 23.46 9.19 14.43
CA GLU A 286 24.57 9.88 13.81
C GLU A 286 24.37 10.05 12.28
N ALA A 287 23.83 9.01 11.63
CA ALA A 287 23.53 9.05 10.20
C ALA A 287 22.40 10.05 9.89
N GLU A 288 21.36 10.10 10.73
CA GLU A 288 20.27 11.09 10.58
C GLU A 288 20.76 12.53 10.73
N LEU A 289 21.71 12.78 11.64
CA LEU A 289 22.35 14.09 11.81
C LEU A 289 23.13 14.52 10.56
N GLU A 290 23.69 13.56 9.82
CA GLU A 290 24.37 13.79 8.53
C GLU A 290 23.40 13.91 7.35
N ARG A 291 22.07 13.93 7.61
CA ARG A 291 21.00 13.95 6.61
C ARG A 291 20.97 12.72 5.70
N TYR A 292 21.50 11.62 6.17
CA TYR A 292 21.37 10.33 5.53
C TYR A 292 20.01 9.73 5.86
N ASP A 293 19.27 9.27 4.86
CA ASP A 293 17.93 8.75 5.05
C ASP A 293 17.82 7.25 4.68
N ALA A 294 16.64 6.67 4.88
CA ALA A 294 16.40 5.26 4.58
C ALA A 294 16.50 4.95 3.07
N ALA A 295 16.22 5.91 2.19
CA ALA A 295 16.38 5.75 0.74
C ALA A 295 17.87 5.69 0.37
N ASP A 296 18.71 6.49 1.05
CA ASP A 296 20.17 6.43 0.91
C ASP A 296 20.72 5.07 1.34
N ALA A 297 20.20 4.53 2.46
CA ALA A 297 20.62 3.20 2.93
C ALA A 297 20.25 2.10 1.91
N VAL A 298 19.05 2.15 1.33
CA VAL A 298 18.65 1.21 0.27
C VAL A 298 19.51 1.36 -0.96
N ARG A 299 19.81 2.59 -1.40
CA ARG A 299 20.69 2.87 -2.53
C ARG A 299 22.10 2.32 -2.28
N THR A 300 22.68 2.57 -1.11
CA THR A 300 23.99 2.03 -0.72
C THR A 300 24.00 0.50 -0.72
N ALA A 301 22.92 -0.13 -0.26
CA ALA A 301 22.80 -1.58 -0.32
C ALA A 301 22.77 -2.09 -1.77
N LEU A 302 21.96 -1.47 -2.64
CA LEU A 302 21.87 -1.80 -4.07
C LEU A 302 23.21 -1.69 -4.79
N GLU A 303 23.95 -0.61 -4.54
CA GLU A 303 25.28 -0.36 -5.16
C GLU A 303 26.35 -1.35 -4.70
N SER A 304 26.19 -1.92 -3.49
CA SER A 304 27.16 -2.83 -2.90
C SER A 304 26.95 -4.30 -3.22
N VAL A 305 25.77 -4.67 -3.76
CA VAL A 305 25.45 -6.06 -4.11
C VAL A 305 25.63 -6.29 -5.60
N ARG A 306 26.28 -7.40 -5.94
CA ARG A 306 26.54 -7.76 -7.34
C ARG A 306 25.25 -8.16 -8.03
N VAL A 307 24.94 -7.49 -9.14
CA VAL A 307 23.80 -7.84 -9.99
C VAL A 307 24.12 -9.10 -10.78
N PRO A 308 23.26 -10.15 -10.75
CA PRO A 308 23.44 -11.33 -11.59
C PRO A 308 23.32 -10.98 -13.09
N ARG A 309 24.04 -11.69 -13.92
CA ARG A 309 24.07 -11.49 -15.39
C ARG A 309 23.08 -12.39 -16.09
#